data_25bc3634bc71d32e15adbf3adddc2a8e
#
_entry.id   25bc3634bc71d32e15adbf3adddc2a8e
#
_cell.length_a   1.000
_cell.length_b   1.000
_cell.length_c   1.000
_cell.angle_alpha   90.00
_cell.angle_beta   90.00
_cell.angle_gamma   90.00
#
_symmetry.space_group_name_H-M   'P 1'
#
loop_
_entity.id
_entity.type
_entity.pdbx_description
1 polymer ?
#
loop_
_entity_poly.entity_id
_entity_poly.type
_entity_poly.pdbx_seq_one_letter_code
_entity_poly.pdbx_strand_id
1 'polypeptide(L)'
;ISECLVGSEMCIRDRVRVVRRRDSKGRFSRVREVAVHNYIFVRSTREVIDDLKTFRLPILRYVMHQQNGENQIMTVPESQMRNFIAVAANIDEPVIFLSPEEVALSKGDKVRIKDGVFMGVEGTFMRVKNTRDRRVVVKIDGITAVATASIPSALVEKI
;
A
#
# COMPACT_ATOMS: atom_id res chain seq x y z
N ILE A 1 8.27 -10.29 10.00
CA ILE A 1 7.98 -11.24 8.93
C ILE A 1 6.91 -10.61 8.03
N SER A 2 7.27 -10.26 6.82
CA SER A 2 6.35 -9.70 5.85
C SER A 2 6.05 -10.71 4.75
N GLU A 3 4.78 -10.81 4.34
CA GLU A 3 4.37 -11.71 3.26
C GLU A 3 4.59 -11.06 1.90
N CYS A 4 5.25 -11.78 1.01
CA CYS A 4 5.09 -11.63 -0.41
C CYS A 4 4.42 -12.88 -0.97
N LEU A 5 3.32 -12.73 -1.66
CA LEU A 5 2.68 -13.80 -2.38
C LEU A 5 3.46 -14.03 -3.68
N VAL A 6 4.43 -14.95 -3.63
CA VAL A 6 5.01 -15.55 -4.82
C VAL A 6 4.16 -16.78 -5.11
N GLY A 7 3.38 -16.75 -6.17
CA GLY A 7 2.80 -17.97 -6.75
C GLY A 7 1.30 -18.11 -6.79
N SER A 8 0.50 -17.10 -6.53
CA SER A 8 -0.91 -17.13 -6.88
C SER A 8 -1.41 -15.75 -7.28
N GLU A 9 -2.16 -15.70 -8.27
CA GLU A 9 -3.01 -14.73 -8.97
C GLU A 9 -3.09 -13.24 -8.51
N MET A 10 -2.40 -12.80 -7.45
CA MET A 10 -2.49 -11.42 -6.98
C MET A 10 -1.16 -10.86 -6.48
N CYS A 11 -0.24 -10.65 -7.40
CA CYS A 11 0.92 -9.81 -7.10
C CYS A 11 0.47 -8.33 -7.02
N ILE A 12 0.69 -7.68 -5.87
CA ILE A 12 0.47 -6.22 -5.72
C ILE A 12 1.22 -5.44 -6.81
N ARG A 13 2.31 -6.00 -7.33
CA ARG A 13 3.09 -5.48 -8.43
C ARG A 13 2.28 -5.27 -9.71
N ASP A 14 1.28 -6.10 -9.99
CA ASP A 14 0.48 -6.01 -11.23
C ASP A 14 -0.63 -4.97 -11.14
N ARG A 15 -0.81 -4.35 -9.97
CA ARG A 15 -1.78 -3.28 -9.81
C ARG A 15 -1.28 -1.98 -10.42
N VAL A 16 -2.14 -1.35 -11.18
CA VAL A 16 -1.86 -0.08 -11.82
C VAL A 16 -2.69 1.04 -11.19
N ARG A 17 -2.06 2.20 -11.05
CA ARG A 17 -2.75 3.45 -10.71
C ARG A 17 -2.83 4.33 -11.94
N VAL A 18 -3.86 5.13 -12.02
CA VAL A 18 -4.00 6.13 -13.08
C VAL A 18 -3.51 7.47 -12.54
N VAL A 19 -2.43 7.98 -13.13
CA VAL A 19 -1.88 9.29 -12.80
C VAL A 19 -2.08 10.27 -13.93
N ARG A 20 -2.21 11.55 -13.60
CA ARG A 20 -2.20 12.64 -14.58
C ARG A 20 -0.77 13.12 -14.75
N ARG A 21 -0.20 12.90 -15.92
CA ARG A 21 1.11 13.46 -16.29
C ARG A 21 0.95 14.57 -17.29
N ARG A 22 1.83 15.57 -17.19
CA ARG A 22 1.94 16.66 -18.14
C ARG A 22 2.95 16.26 -19.21
N ASP A 23 2.57 16.33 -20.48
CA ASP A 23 3.48 16.08 -21.60
C ASP A 23 4.41 17.26 -21.83
N SER A 24 5.40 17.12 -22.73
CA SER A 24 6.34 18.16 -23.13
C SER A 24 5.68 19.41 -23.71
N LYS A 25 4.44 19.28 -24.19
CA LYS A 25 3.62 20.36 -24.74
C LYS A 25 2.66 20.98 -23.71
N GLY A 26 2.78 20.59 -22.45
CA GLY A 26 1.98 21.12 -21.35
C GLY A 26 0.57 20.55 -21.23
N ARG A 27 0.19 19.54 -22.01
CA ARG A 27 -1.13 18.91 -21.98
C ARG A 27 -1.15 17.80 -20.93
N PHE A 28 -2.28 17.63 -20.24
CA PHE A 28 -2.47 16.55 -19.28
C PHE A 28 -2.99 15.29 -19.97
N SER A 29 -2.30 14.19 -19.76
CA SER A 29 -2.74 12.85 -20.15
C SER A 29 -2.92 11.96 -18.93
N ARG A 30 -3.81 10.97 -19.03
CA ARG A 30 -3.95 9.91 -18.00
C ARG A 30 -3.03 8.75 -18.41
N VAL A 31 -2.08 8.45 -17.54
CA VAL A 31 -1.12 7.36 -17.75
C VAL A 31 -1.34 6.29 -16.69
N ARG A 32 -1.31 5.03 -17.10
CA ARG A 32 -1.31 3.90 -16.17
C ARG A 32 0.10 3.61 -15.73
N GLU A 33 0.31 3.57 -14.42
CA GLU A 33 1.59 3.23 -13.80
C GLU A 33 1.40 2.07 -12.83
N VAL A 34 2.45 1.27 -12.65
CA VAL A 34 2.47 0.25 -11.59
C VAL A 34 2.25 0.94 -10.25
N ALA A 35 1.38 0.39 -9.42
CA ALA A 35 1.02 1.02 -8.14
C ALA A 35 2.19 1.02 -7.15
N VAL A 36 2.99 -0.05 -7.14
CA VAL A 36 4.18 -0.20 -6.29
C VAL A 36 5.38 -0.44 -7.19
N HIS A 37 6.28 0.55 -7.27
CA HIS A 37 7.47 0.48 -8.10
C HIS A 37 8.66 -0.06 -7.31
N ASN A 38 9.43 -0.95 -7.94
CA ASN A 38 10.73 -1.40 -7.46
C ASN A 38 10.75 -2.09 -6.09
N TYR A 39 9.59 -2.43 -5.55
CA TYR A 39 9.48 -3.15 -4.29
C TYR A 39 8.81 -4.51 -4.49
N ILE A 40 9.30 -5.47 -3.74
CA ILE A 40 8.65 -6.76 -3.51
C ILE A 40 8.54 -6.98 -2.01
N PHE A 41 7.44 -7.55 -1.58
CA PHE A 41 7.23 -7.90 -0.18
C PHE A 41 7.44 -9.40 -0.03
N VAL A 42 8.30 -9.82 0.88
CA VAL A 42 8.62 -11.24 1.09
C VAL A 42 8.34 -11.60 2.53
N ARG A 43 7.50 -12.62 2.74
CA ARG A 43 7.31 -13.23 4.06
C ARG A 43 8.29 -14.38 4.23
N SER A 44 9.35 -14.17 5.00
CA SER A 44 10.36 -15.19 5.26
C SER A 44 11.22 -14.80 6.45
N THR A 45 12.10 -15.71 6.86
CA THR A 45 13.14 -15.39 7.83
C THR A 45 14.29 -14.66 7.13
N ARG A 46 15.11 -13.97 7.92
CA ARG A 46 16.26 -13.23 7.42
C ARG A 46 17.27 -14.16 6.74
N GLU A 47 17.53 -15.33 7.36
CA GLU A 47 18.49 -16.32 6.83
C GLU A 47 18.10 -16.78 5.43
N VAL A 48 16.83 -17.09 5.21
CA VAL A 48 16.32 -17.52 3.90
C VAL A 48 16.44 -16.40 2.86
N ILE A 49 16.18 -15.15 3.24
CA ILE A 49 16.33 -14.02 2.32
C ILE A 49 17.80 -13.75 2.02
N ASP A 50 18.69 -13.86 2.98
CA ASP A 50 20.14 -13.71 2.79
C ASP A 50 20.69 -14.78 1.87
N ASP A 51 20.27 -16.03 2.02
CA ASP A 51 20.61 -17.13 1.11
C ASP A 51 20.11 -16.87 -0.30
N LEU A 52 18.86 -16.41 -0.44
CA LEU A 52 18.26 -16.07 -1.72
C LEU A 52 19.07 -14.96 -2.42
N LYS A 53 19.46 -13.91 -1.70
CA LYS A 53 20.26 -12.80 -2.21
C LYS A 53 21.66 -13.22 -2.62
N THR A 54 22.26 -14.12 -1.83
CA THR A 54 23.65 -14.55 -2.07
C THR A 54 23.75 -15.48 -3.26
N PHE A 55 22.85 -16.46 -3.36
CA PHE A 55 23.02 -17.58 -4.29
C PHE A 55 22.09 -17.53 -5.50
N ARG A 56 20.96 -16.84 -5.44
CA ARG A 56 19.95 -16.88 -6.50
C ARG A 56 19.62 -15.54 -7.13
N LEU A 57 19.49 -14.49 -6.32
CA LEU A 57 19.04 -13.17 -6.77
C LEU A 57 19.93 -12.05 -6.21
N PRO A 58 21.18 -11.92 -6.67
CA PRO A 58 22.13 -10.95 -6.12
C PRO A 58 21.75 -9.48 -6.37
N ILE A 59 20.75 -9.24 -7.22
CA ILE A 59 20.21 -7.90 -7.46
C ILE A 59 19.27 -7.41 -6.35
N LEU A 60 18.75 -8.32 -5.51
CA LEU A 60 17.89 -7.93 -4.40
C LEU A 60 18.62 -7.08 -3.38
N ARG A 61 17.93 -6.06 -2.87
CA ARG A 61 18.42 -5.22 -1.79
C ARG A 61 17.33 -5.07 -0.74
N TYR A 62 17.73 -5.05 0.53
CA TYR A 62 16.82 -4.67 1.60
C TYR A 62 16.47 -3.19 1.48
N VAL A 63 15.21 -2.89 1.74
CA VAL A 63 14.81 -1.50 2.00
C VAL A 63 15.25 -1.18 3.43
N MET A 64 16.03 -0.11 3.57
CA MET A 64 16.53 0.35 4.86
C MET A 64 15.77 1.60 5.29
N HIS A 65 15.56 1.76 6.58
CA HIS A 65 15.05 2.99 7.17
C HIS A 65 15.88 3.36 8.40
N GLN A 66 15.89 4.63 8.73
CA GLN A 66 16.53 5.10 9.94
C GLN A 66 15.54 5.04 11.12
N GLN A 67 15.94 4.35 12.17
CA GLN A 67 15.24 4.32 13.45
C GLN A 67 16.23 4.54 14.56
N ASN A 68 15.97 5.53 15.41
CA ASN A 68 16.86 5.92 16.52
C ASN A 68 18.32 6.21 16.10
N GLY A 69 18.52 6.73 14.88
CA GLY A 69 19.85 7.02 14.35
C GLY A 69 20.59 5.83 13.73
N GLU A 70 20.00 4.64 13.72
CA GLU A 70 20.57 3.43 13.13
C GLU A 70 19.80 3.03 11.86
N ASN A 71 20.54 2.49 10.90
CA ASN A 71 19.95 1.91 9.70
C ASN A 71 19.43 0.50 9.99
N GLN A 72 18.14 0.32 9.91
CA GLN A 72 17.49 -0.97 10.12
C GLN A 72 16.79 -1.45 8.85
N ILE A 73 16.69 -2.77 8.70
CA ILE A 73 15.92 -3.38 7.61
C ILE A 73 14.44 -3.08 7.84
N MET A 74 13.79 -2.52 6.82
CA MET A 74 12.36 -2.24 6.88
C MET A 74 11.56 -3.54 6.92
N THR A 75 10.74 -3.69 7.94
CA THR A 75 9.78 -4.78 8.07
C THR A 75 8.36 -4.21 8.14
N VAL A 76 7.43 -4.90 7.49
CA VAL A 76 6.02 -4.53 7.53
C VAL A 76 5.30 -5.42 8.54
N PRO A 77 4.61 -4.86 9.54
CA PRO A 77 3.81 -5.66 10.46
C PRO A 77 2.76 -6.50 9.72
N GLU A 78 2.57 -7.75 10.14
CA GLU A 78 1.66 -8.68 9.47
C GLU A 78 0.22 -8.14 9.40
N SER A 79 -0.26 -7.52 10.46
CA SER A 79 -1.59 -6.89 10.49
C SER A 79 -1.74 -5.78 9.43
N GLN A 80 -0.70 -4.96 9.27
CA GLN A 80 -0.69 -3.87 8.28
C GLN A 80 -0.68 -4.45 6.86
N MET A 81 0.15 -5.45 6.60
CA MET A 81 0.20 -6.10 5.30
C MET A 81 -1.12 -6.80 4.96
N ARG A 82 -1.73 -7.49 5.92
CA ARG A 82 -3.03 -8.14 5.75
C ARG A 82 -4.12 -7.14 5.36
N ASN A 83 -4.22 -6.02 6.06
CA ASN A 83 -5.16 -4.95 5.73
C ASN A 83 -4.89 -4.36 4.34
N PHE A 84 -3.62 -4.15 4.00
CA PHE A 84 -3.22 -3.64 2.70
C PHE A 84 -3.64 -4.60 1.57
N ILE A 85 -3.35 -5.89 1.71
CA ILE A 85 -3.72 -6.92 0.74
C ILE A 85 -5.25 -6.99 0.59
N ALA A 86 -5.99 -6.97 1.69
CA ALA A 86 -7.45 -7.04 1.66
C ALA A 86 -8.09 -5.93 0.81
N VAL A 87 -7.49 -4.73 0.82
CA VAL A 87 -7.95 -3.61 -0.02
C VAL A 87 -7.37 -3.68 -1.42
N ALA A 88 -6.05 -3.86 -1.53
CA ALA A 88 -5.34 -3.83 -2.82
C ALA A 88 -5.74 -5.00 -3.75
N ALA A 89 -6.12 -6.12 -3.18
CA ALA A 89 -6.53 -7.31 -3.91
C ALA A 89 -7.94 -7.23 -4.49
N ASN A 90 -8.77 -6.34 -4.00
CA ASN A 90 -10.13 -6.20 -4.49
C ASN A 90 -10.14 -5.58 -5.89
N ILE A 91 -10.66 -6.33 -6.87
CA ILE A 91 -10.71 -5.92 -8.29
C ILE A 91 -12.02 -5.18 -8.61
N ASP A 92 -13.07 -5.54 -7.91
CA ASP A 92 -14.44 -5.09 -8.23
C ASP A 92 -14.72 -3.68 -7.69
N GLU A 93 -13.94 -3.24 -6.70
CA GLU A 93 -14.12 -1.94 -6.08
C GLU A 93 -13.08 -0.91 -6.57
N PRO A 94 -13.46 0.34 -6.75
CA PRO A 94 -12.56 1.40 -7.21
C PRO A 94 -11.60 1.86 -6.12
N VAL A 95 -10.55 1.08 -5.88
CA VAL A 95 -9.49 1.45 -4.95
C VAL A 95 -8.51 2.44 -5.57
N ILE A 96 -7.87 3.26 -4.74
CA ILE A 96 -6.91 4.27 -5.16
C ILE A 96 -5.57 4.00 -4.47
N PHE A 97 -4.51 3.83 -5.25
CA PHE A 97 -3.15 3.77 -4.72
C PHE A 97 -2.59 5.19 -4.56
N LEU A 98 -1.98 5.43 -3.42
CA LEU A 98 -1.46 6.73 -3.00
C LEU A 98 0.05 6.64 -2.78
N SER A 99 0.76 7.72 -3.08
CA SER A 99 2.16 7.85 -2.68
C SER A 99 2.27 8.20 -1.19
N PRO A 100 3.43 7.96 -0.56
CA PRO A 100 3.65 8.34 0.83
C PRO A 100 3.41 9.84 1.10
N GLU A 101 3.78 10.71 0.14
CA GLU A 101 3.61 12.15 0.25
C GLU A 101 2.13 12.56 0.25
N GLU A 102 1.30 11.88 -0.54
CA GLU A 102 -0.15 12.15 -0.60
C GLU A 102 -0.85 11.82 0.72
N VAL A 103 -0.31 10.86 1.47
CA VAL A 103 -0.86 10.43 2.77
C VAL A 103 -0.32 11.27 3.92
N ALA A 104 0.95 11.67 3.86
CA ALA A 104 1.60 12.40 4.95
C ALA A 104 0.93 13.75 5.30
N LEU A 105 0.28 14.39 4.33
CA LEU A 105 -0.39 15.67 4.50
C LEU A 105 -1.83 15.57 5.02
N SER A 106 -2.36 14.36 5.15
CA SER A 106 -3.76 14.13 5.50
C SER A 106 -3.90 13.68 6.96
N LYS A 107 -4.84 14.32 7.68
CA LYS A 107 -5.23 13.92 9.03
C LYS A 107 -6.50 13.07 8.98
N GLY A 108 -6.58 12.07 9.85
CA GLY A 108 -7.77 11.23 9.95
C GLY A 108 -7.76 10.40 11.23
N ASP A 109 -8.91 9.85 11.56
CA ASP A 109 -9.07 8.95 12.70
C ASP A 109 -8.72 7.52 12.31
N LYS A 110 -8.13 6.77 13.22
CA LYS A 110 -7.99 5.32 13.07
C LYS A 110 -9.36 4.66 13.22
N VAL A 111 -9.69 3.82 12.26
CA VAL A 111 -11.00 3.16 12.20
C VAL A 111 -10.88 1.72 11.75
N ARG A 112 -11.93 0.94 12.07
CA ARG A 112 -12.20 -0.38 11.51
C ARG A 112 -13.51 -0.34 10.72
N ILE A 113 -13.54 -1.03 9.59
CA ILE A 113 -14.75 -1.16 8.77
C ILE A 113 -15.63 -2.28 9.35
N LYS A 114 -16.90 -1.97 9.59
CA LYS A 114 -17.86 -2.89 10.26
C LYS A 114 -18.58 -3.80 9.28
N ASP A 115 -18.74 -3.41 8.03
CA ASP A 115 -19.55 -4.13 7.06
C ASP A 115 -19.11 -3.89 5.62
N GLY A 116 -19.56 -4.75 4.70
CA GLY A 116 -19.26 -4.71 3.28
C GLY A 116 -17.99 -5.49 2.89
N VAL A 117 -17.56 -5.32 1.63
CA VAL A 117 -16.45 -6.08 1.02
C VAL A 117 -15.10 -5.85 1.73
N PHE A 118 -14.97 -4.78 2.49
CA PHE A 118 -13.78 -4.45 3.27
C PHE A 118 -13.97 -4.64 4.79
N MET A 119 -14.98 -5.42 5.21
CA MET A 119 -15.24 -5.66 6.63
C MET A 119 -13.98 -6.17 7.36
N GLY A 120 -13.70 -5.61 8.54
CA GLY A 120 -12.55 -5.95 9.37
C GLY A 120 -11.25 -5.21 9.00
N VAL A 121 -11.20 -4.52 7.87
CA VAL A 121 -10.02 -3.72 7.49
C VAL A 121 -9.86 -2.54 8.43
N GLU A 122 -8.66 -2.34 8.93
CA GLU A 122 -8.25 -1.21 9.76
C GLU A 122 -7.38 -0.24 8.96
N GLY A 123 -7.61 1.05 9.18
CA GLY A 123 -6.85 2.09 8.50
C GLY A 123 -7.19 3.48 9.03
N THR A 124 -6.85 4.49 8.27
CA THR A 124 -7.14 5.90 8.60
C THR A 124 -8.29 6.42 7.76
N PHE A 125 -9.36 6.89 8.40
CA PHE A 125 -10.53 7.43 7.73
C PHE A 125 -10.28 8.91 7.37
N MET A 126 -10.00 9.16 6.12
CA MET A 126 -9.60 10.48 5.65
C MET A 126 -10.19 10.82 4.27
N ARG A 127 -10.13 12.09 3.92
CA ARG A 127 -10.42 12.53 2.56
C ARG A 127 -9.14 12.43 1.72
N VAL A 128 -9.23 11.72 0.63
CA VAL A 128 -8.14 11.62 -0.35
C VAL A 128 -8.21 12.80 -1.30
N LYS A 129 -7.07 13.34 -1.70
CA LYS A 129 -6.98 14.45 -2.64
C LYS A 129 -7.75 14.15 -3.93
N ASN A 130 -8.49 15.13 -4.41
CA ASN A 130 -9.35 15.03 -5.60
C ASN A 130 -10.56 14.06 -5.46
N THR A 131 -10.92 13.68 -4.24
CA THR A 131 -12.17 12.96 -3.97
C THR A 131 -13.09 13.79 -3.09
N ARG A 132 -14.41 13.60 -3.27
CA ARG A 132 -15.42 14.27 -2.42
C ARG A 132 -15.62 13.51 -1.12
N ASP A 133 -15.54 12.20 -1.19
CA ASP A 133 -15.89 11.30 -0.10
C ASP A 133 -14.67 10.91 0.73
N ARG A 134 -14.94 10.48 1.97
CA ARG A 134 -13.94 9.89 2.83
C ARG A 134 -13.74 8.41 2.49
N ARG A 135 -12.52 7.95 2.69
CA ARG A 135 -12.09 6.58 2.42
C ARG A 135 -11.26 6.07 3.60
N VAL A 136 -11.23 4.75 3.77
CA VAL A 136 -10.27 4.14 4.68
C VAL A 136 -8.97 3.93 3.93
N VAL A 137 -7.90 4.53 4.42
CA VAL A 137 -6.56 4.46 3.82
C VAL A 137 -5.71 3.52 4.67
N VAL A 138 -5.24 2.46 4.05
CA VAL A 138 -4.26 1.53 4.61
C VAL A 138 -2.90 1.85 4.03
N LYS A 139 -1.93 2.15 4.87
CA LYS A 139 -0.59 2.54 4.45
C LYS A 139 0.45 1.48 4.82
N ILE A 140 1.47 1.37 4.00
CA ILE A 140 2.74 0.76 4.32
C ILE A 140 3.74 1.90 4.43
N ASP A 141 4.19 2.18 5.64
CA ASP A 141 4.95 3.38 5.96
C ASP A 141 6.19 3.51 5.06
N GLY A 142 6.35 4.67 4.43
CA GLY A 142 7.48 4.98 3.55
C GLY A 142 7.46 4.33 2.16
N ILE A 143 6.47 3.50 1.85
CA ILE A 143 6.42 2.76 0.57
C ILE A 143 5.21 3.15 -0.28
N THR A 144 4.01 2.93 0.24
CA THR A 144 2.77 3.14 -0.51
C THR A 144 1.56 3.15 0.42
N ALA A 145 0.42 3.56 -0.11
CA ALA A 145 -0.86 3.38 0.56
C ALA A 145 -1.95 3.02 -0.45
N VAL A 146 -3.01 2.40 0.03
CA VAL A 146 -4.21 2.12 -0.76
C VAL A 146 -5.43 2.65 -0.02
N ALA A 147 -6.30 3.35 -0.74
CA ALA A 147 -7.58 3.81 -0.24
C ALA A 147 -8.71 2.94 -0.78
N THR A 148 -9.62 2.55 0.08
CA THR A 148 -10.84 1.82 -0.30
C THR A 148 -11.71 2.63 -1.27
N ALA A 149 -12.77 2.04 -1.78
CA ALA A 149 -13.91 2.79 -2.31
C ALA A 149 -14.46 3.78 -1.27
N SER A 150 -15.37 4.66 -1.69
CA SER A 150 -16.08 5.53 -0.75
C SER A 150 -16.85 4.71 0.28
N ILE A 151 -16.60 4.99 1.56
CA ILE A 151 -17.27 4.29 2.68
C ILE A 151 -18.06 5.28 3.51
N PRO A 152 -19.37 5.06 3.70
CA PRO A 152 -20.19 5.86 4.61
C PRO A 152 -19.64 5.83 6.04
N SER A 153 -19.67 6.96 6.73
CA SER A 153 -19.18 7.05 8.12
C SER A 153 -19.93 6.13 9.10
N ALA A 154 -21.16 5.74 8.78
CA ALA A 154 -21.94 4.78 9.56
C ALA A 154 -21.34 3.36 9.56
N LEU A 155 -20.57 3.02 8.54
CA LEU A 155 -19.94 1.70 8.39
C LEU A 155 -18.52 1.62 8.98
N VAL A 156 -18.05 2.65 9.65
CA VAL A 156 -16.76 2.64 10.33
C VAL A 156 -16.94 2.85 11.83
N GLU A 157 -16.05 2.25 12.60
CA GLU A 157 -15.92 2.48 14.04
C GLU A 157 -14.52 3.01 14.35
N LYS A 158 -14.42 3.92 15.29
CA LYS A 158 -13.14 4.46 15.75
C LYS A 158 -12.47 3.46 16.70
N ILE A 159 -11.20 3.22 16.48
CA ILE A 159 -10.37 2.33 17.30
C ILE A 159 -9.19 3.06 17.94
#